data_7811b3acece7bfccd1c1cc42e7980e90
#
_entry.id   7811b3acece7bfccd1c1cc42e7980e90
#
_cell.length_a   1.000
_cell.length_b   1.000
_cell.length_c   1.000
_cell.angle_alpha   90.00
_cell.angle_beta   90.00
_cell.angle_gamma   90.00
#
_symmetry.space_group_name_H-M   'P 1'
#
loop_
_entity.id
_entity.type
_entity.pdbx_description
1 polymer ?
#
loop_
_entity_poly.entity_id
_entity_poly.type
_entity_poly.pdbx_seq_one_letter_code
_entity_poly.pdbx_strand_id
1 'polypeptide(L)'
;AMGGAVAWIFKPLGWGNWQAAVASVTGLVAKENIVGTMGILYPGGWPEIGANFSKAAGYSFLVFNLLCAPCFAAIGAIRREMNHAKWTWFAVGYQCGLAYGAALMVNQIGSALTGNLNVPGLFGAMLVLGGMMYMLVRPDQEKMKRTRTIAN
;
A
#
# COMPACT_ATOMS: atom_id res chain seq x y z
N ALA A 1 -21.10 -9.32 3.12
CA ALA A 1 -21.41 -8.18 2.25
C ALA A 1 -20.34 -7.07 2.29
N MET A 2 -19.81 -6.69 3.48
CA MET A 2 -18.83 -5.59 3.60
C MET A 2 -17.45 -5.92 2.99
N GLY A 3 -16.96 -7.16 3.17
CA GLY A 3 -15.67 -7.58 2.61
C GLY A 3 -15.61 -7.54 1.08
N GLY A 4 -16.72 -7.79 0.39
CA GLY A 4 -16.79 -7.74 -1.06
C GLY A 4 -16.66 -6.32 -1.64
N ALA A 5 -17.22 -5.31 -0.95
CA ALA A 5 -17.10 -3.91 -1.38
C ALA A 5 -15.65 -3.41 -1.25
N VAL A 6 -14.96 -3.82 -0.17
CA VAL A 6 -13.55 -3.47 0.04
C VAL A 6 -12.63 -4.25 -0.91
N ALA A 7 -12.97 -5.53 -1.19
CA ALA A 7 -12.20 -6.37 -2.11
C ALA A 7 -12.13 -5.78 -3.53
N TRP A 8 -13.16 -5.04 -3.97
CA TRP A 8 -13.17 -4.40 -5.28
C TRP A 8 -12.02 -3.41 -5.46
N ILE A 9 -11.64 -2.67 -4.39
CA ILE A 9 -10.53 -1.70 -4.40
C ILE A 9 -9.18 -2.41 -4.62
N PHE A 10 -9.05 -3.66 -4.17
CA PHE A 10 -7.82 -4.44 -4.26
C PHE A 10 -7.72 -5.33 -5.52
N LYS A 11 -8.77 -5.37 -6.36
CA LYS A 11 -8.73 -6.10 -7.64
C LYS A 11 -7.52 -5.75 -8.52
N PRO A 12 -7.16 -4.46 -8.72
CA PRO A 12 -6.00 -4.10 -9.54
C PRO A 12 -4.67 -4.60 -8.99
N LEU A 13 -4.61 -4.91 -7.70
CA LEU A 13 -3.43 -5.43 -7.03
C LEU A 13 -3.26 -6.96 -7.18
N GLY A 14 -4.23 -7.62 -7.84
CA GLY A 14 -4.21 -9.06 -8.10
C GLY A 14 -4.80 -9.94 -6.99
N TRP A 15 -5.24 -9.36 -5.87
CA TRP A 15 -5.81 -10.10 -4.71
C TRP A 15 -7.16 -9.52 -4.24
N GLY A 16 -8.06 -9.28 -5.18
CA GLY A 16 -9.41 -8.77 -4.93
C GLY A 16 -10.37 -9.79 -4.30
N ASN A 17 -9.91 -10.65 -3.40
CA ASN A 17 -10.72 -11.56 -2.61
C ASN A 17 -11.07 -10.95 -1.25
N TRP A 18 -12.24 -11.29 -0.73
CA TRP A 18 -12.74 -10.70 0.51
C TRP A 18 -11.90 -11.09 1.74
N GLN A 19 -11.27 -12.27 1.71
CA GLN A 19 -10.42 -12.78 2.79
C GLN A 19 -9.17 -11.91 2.94
N ALA A 20 -8.45 -11.64 1.84
CA ALA A 20 -7.27 -10.79 1.84
C ALA A 20 -7.61 -9.34 2.23
N ALA A 21 -8.77 -8.83 1.78
CA ALA A 21 -9.25 -7.51 2.16
C ALA A 21 -9.51 -7.41 3.68
N VAL A 22 -10.17 -8.41 4.26
CA VAL A 22 -10.40 -8.48 5.71
C VAL A 22 -9.07 -8.60 6.47
N ALA A 23 -8.15 -9.46 6.02
CA ALA A 23 -6.84 -9.60 6.64
C ALA A 23 -6.04 -8.29 6.64
N SER A 24 -6.09 -7.51 5.54
CA SER A 24 -5.43 -6.20 5.47
C SER A 24 -6.06 -5.17 6.41
N VAL A 25 -7.39 -5.16 6.53
CA VAL A 25 -8.10 -4.26 7.46
C VAL A 25 -7.79 -4.61 8.92
N THR A 26 -7.78 -5.92 9.27
CA THR A 26 -7.40 -6.34 10.62
C THR A 26 -5.94 -6.06 10.93
N GLY A 27 -5.07 -6.07 9.92
CA GLY A 27 -3.67 -5.66 10.02
C GLY A 27 -3.45 -4.20 10.41
N LEU A 28 -4.46 -3.31 10.26
CA LEU A 28 -4.40 -1.95 10.77
C LEU A 28 -4.45 -1.90 12.31
N VAL A 29 -5.03 -2.89 12.94
CA VAL A 29 -5.03 -2.99 14.42
C VAL A 29 -3.65 -3.42 14.91
N ALA A 30 -3.17 -4.53 14.36
CA ALA A 30 -1.84 -5.06 14.64
C ALA A 30 -1.39 -5.88 13.42
N LYS A 31 -0.23 -5.54 12.85
CA LYS A 31 0.25 -6.19 11.61
C LYS A 31 0.51 -7.69 11.81
N GLU A 32 0.80 -8.11 13.02
CA GLU A 32 0.96 -9.51 13.42
C GLU A 32 -0.33 -10.33 13.21
N ASN A 33 -1.48 -9.70 13.33
CA ASN A 33 -2.78 -10.36 13.16
C ASN A 33 -3.07 -10.77 11.70
N ILE A 34 -2.36 -10.23 10.71
CA ILE A 34 -2.57 -10.60 9.31
C ILE A 34 -2.38 -12.10 9.11
N VAL A 35 -1.29 -12.66 9.64
CA VAL A 35 -0.97 -14.08 9.49
C VAL A 35 -2.01 -14.95 10.21
N GLY A 36 -2.40 -14.57 11.43
CA GLY A 36 -3.44 -15.26 12.17
C GLY A 36 -4.80 -15.22 11.47
N THR A 37 -5.18 -14.05 10.96
CA THR A 37 -6.44 -13.88 10.22
C THR A 37 -6.43 -14.69 8.92
N MET A 38 -5.32 -14.71 8.19
CA MET A 38 -5.18 -15.56 6.99
C MET A 38 -5.33 -17.03 7.34
N GLY A 39 -4.73 -17.50 8.43
CA GLY A 39 -4.87 -18.88 8.89
C GLY A 39 -6.31 -19.28 9.26
N ILE A 40 -7.11 -18.34 9.76
CA ILE A 40 -8.54 -18.57 10.08
C ILE A 40 -9.40 -18.55 8.81
N LEU A 41 -9.13 -17.63 7.90
CA LEU A 41 -9.93 -17.41 6.69
C LEU A 41 -9.65 -18.42 5.58
N TYR A 42 -8.52 -19.12 5.66
CA TYR A 42 -8.11 -20.19 4.74
C TYR A 42 -7.88 -21.50 5.53
N PRO A 43 -8.95 -22.22 5.89
CA PRO A 43 -8.83 -23.43 6.71
C PRO A 43 -8.05 -24.56 6.04
N GLY A 44 -7.93 -24.55 4.70
CA GLY A 44 -7.06 -25.45 3.94
C GLY A 44 -5.56 -25.12 4.04
N GLY A 45 -5.19 -24.06 4.77
CA GLY A 45 -3.80 -23.66 5.02
C GLY A 45 -3.07 -23.13 3.78
N TRP A 46 -1.77 -23.34 3.76
CA TRP A 46 -0.88 -22.84 2.69
C TRP A 46 -1.26 -23.30 1.27
N PRO A 47 -1.73 -24.53 1.02
CA PRO A 47 -2.17 -24.94 -0.31
C PRO A 47 -3.35 -24.13 -0.82
N GLU A 48 -4.32 -23.82 0.05
CA GLU A 48 -5.49 -23.03 -0.31
C GLU A 48 -5.11 -21.56 -0.58
N ILE A 49 -4.23 -20.99 0.23
CA ILE A 49 -3.68 -19.65 0.01
C ILE A 49 -2.95 -19.61 -1.34
N GLY A 50 -2.11 -20.60 -1.64
CA GLY A 50 -1.40 -20.70 -2.90
C GLY A 50 -2.29 -20.86 -4.12
N ALA A 51 -3.46 -21.48 -3.98
CA ALA A 51 -4.45 -21.57 -5.05
C ALA A 51 -5.18 -20.25 -5.33
N ASN A 52 -5.36 -19.42 -4.29
CA ASN A 52 -6.07 -18.13 -4.38
C ASN A 52 -5.16 -16.95 -4.71
N PHE A 53 -3.86 -17.09 -4.53
CA PHE A 53 -2.87 -16.04 -4.82
C PHE A 53 -1.90 -16.51 -5.91
N SER A 54 -1.82 -15.75 -7.00
CA SER A 54 -0.66 -15.87 -7.88
C SER A 54 0.60 -15.40 -7.13
N LYS A 55 1.78 -15.83 -7.55
CA LYS A 55 3.05 -15.38 -6.95
C LYS A 55 3.16 -13.84 -6.92
N ALA A 56 2.80 -13.19 -8.02
CA ALA A 56 2.79 -11.74 -8.13
C ALA A 56 1.80 -11.08 -7.15
N ALA A 57 0.58 -11.63 -7.03
CA ALA A 57 -0.43 -11.15 -6.10
C ALA A 57 0.01 -11.33 -4.64
N GLY A 58 0.66 -12.45 -4.30
CA GLY A 58 1.22 -12.68 -2.96
C GLY A 58 2.28 -11.64 -2.59
N TYR A 59 3.23 -11.37 -3.47
CA TYR A 59 4.23 -10.31 -3.26
C TYR A 59 3.59 -8.93 -3.16
N SER A 60 2.62 -8.62 -4.02
CA SER A 60 1.85 -7.37 -3.97
C SER A 60 1.14 -7.19 -2.62
N PHE A 61 0.51 -8.26 -2.11
CA PHE A 61 -0.15 -8.27 -0.80
C PHE A 61 0.83 -7.99 0.34
N LEU A 62 2.00 -8.63 0.33
CA LEU A 62 3.05 -8.41 1.33
C LEU A 62 3.56 -6.97 1.28
N VAL A 63 3.89 -6.45 0.11
CA VAL A 63 4.39 -5.07 -0.07
C VAL A 63 3.33 -4.06 0.38
N PHE A 64 2.06 -4.27 0.03
CA PHE A 64 0.98 -3.41 0.47
C PHE A 64 0.88 -3.35 2.00
N ASN A 65 0.81 -4.52 2.67
CA ASN A 65 0.67 -4.58 4.11
C ASN A 65 1.92 -4.07 4.87
N LEU A 66 3.10 -4.18 4.27
CA LEU A 66 4.34 -3.65 4.82
C LEU A 66 4.38 -2.12 4.79
N LEU A 67 4.00 -1.53 3.66
CA LEU A 67 4.07 -0.09 3.41
C LEU A 67 2.80 0.66 3.81
N CYS A 68 1.65 -0.02 3.93
CA CYS A 68 0.37 0.58 4.29
C CYS A 68 0.45 1.27 5.66
N ALA A 69 -0.56 2.09 5.94
CA ALA A 69 -0.67 2.91 7.14
C ALA A 69 -0.19 2.18 8.41
N PRO A 70 0.48 2.89 9.31
CA PRO A 70 0.88 2.34 10.60
C PRO A 70 -0.36 1.90 11.40
N CYS A 71 -0.17 0.97 12.32
CA CYS A 71 -1.24 0.54 13.23
C CYS A 71 -1.81 1.72 14.04
N PHE A 72 -3.00 1.57 14.59
CA PHE A 72 -3.67 2.63 15.36
C PHE A 72 -2.79 3.25 16.46
N ALA A 73 -1.95 2.44 17.12
CA ALA A 73 -1.02 2.93 18.12
C ALA A 73 0.01 3.91 17.51
N ALA A 74 0.56 3.57 16.35
CA ALA A 74 1.52 4.45 15.67
C ALA A 74 0.84 5.70 15.08
N ILE A 75 -0.42 5.61 14.61
CA ILE A 75 -1.21 6.79 14.21
C ILE A 75 -1.41 7.72 15.40
N GLY A 76 -1.67 7.17 16.59
CA GLY A 76 -1.75 7.95 17.84
C GLY A 76 -0.46 8.67 18.18
N ALA A 77 0.68 8.01 18.01
CA ALA A 77 2.01 8.62 18.20
C ALA A 77 2.26 9.75 17.17
N ILE A 78 2.02 9.51 15.89
CA ILE A 78 2.15 10.52 14.82
C ILE A 78 1.27 11.73 15.12
N ARG A 79 0.03 11.52 15.58
CA ARG A 79 -0.87 12.62 15.93
C ARG A 79 -0.34 13.45 17.09
N ARG A 80 0.32 12.83 18.05
CA ARG A 80 0.92 13.51 19.19
C ARG A 80 2.11 14.36 18.78
N GLU A 81 2.97 13.82 17.92
CA GLU A 81 4.16 14.52 17.39
C GLU A 81 3.79 15.65 16.43
N MET A 82 2.84 15.43 15.55
CA MET A 82 2.44 16.41 14.52
C MET A 82 1.62 17.57 15.11
N ASN A 83 0.98 17.39 16.28
CA ASN A 83 0.13 18.36 16.96
C ASN A 83 -0.99 19.02 16.10
N HIS A 84 -1.21 18.52 14.88
CA HIS A 84 -2.21 18.96 13.93
C HIS A 84 -2.89 17.78 13.22
N ALA A 85 -4.21 17.66 13.40
CA ALA A 85 -4.99 16.57 12.79
C ALA A 85 -4.88 16.52 11.25
N LYS A 86 -4.84 17.68 10.58
CA LYS A 86 -4.72 17.76 9.10
C LYS A 86 -3.45 17.09 8.59
N TRP A 87 -2.32 17.32 9.23
CA TRP A 87 -1.03 16.74 8.85
C TRP A 87 -0.97 15.24 9.15
N THR A 88 -1.59 14.80 10.24
CA THR A 88 -1.72 13.37 10.57
C THR A 88 -2.49 12.63 9.48
N TRP A 89 -3.66 13.14 9.09
CA TRP A 89 -4.47 12.55 8.02
C TRP A 89 -3.77 12.58 6.67
N PHE A 90 -3.05 13.66 6.38
CA PHE A 90 -2.24 13.74 5.16
C PHE A 90 -1.13 12.68 5.15
N ALA A 91 -0.40 12.50 6.25
CA ALA A 91 0.67 11.51 6.37
C ALA A 91 0.14 10.08 6.19
N VAL A 92 -0.98 9.74 6.85
CA VAL A 92 -1.62 8.43 6.72
C VAL A 92 -2.13 8.20 5.29
N GLY A 93 -2.80 9.17 4.70
CA GLY A 93 -3.30 9.10 3.32
C GLY A 93 -2.16 8.96 2.30
N TYR A 94 -1.09 9.72 2.47
CA TYR A 94 0.11 9.64 1.64
C TYR A 94 0.74 8.24 1.72
N GLN A 95 0.89 7.70 2.93
CA GLN A 95 1.47 6.38 3.14
C GLN A 95 0.61 5.26 2.55
N CYS A 96 -0.72 5.33 2.70
CA CYS A 96 -1.64 4.39 2.05
C CYS A 96 -1.57 4.47 0.52
N GLY A 97 -1.52 5.67 -0.04
CA GLY A 97 -1.40 5.88 -1.49
C GLY A 97 -0.09 5.33 -2.04
N LEU A 98 1.01 5.57 -1.34
CA LEU A 98 2.33 5.04 -1.69
C LEU A 98 2.35 3.51 -1.62
N ALA A 99 1.77 2.92 -0.58
CA ALA A 99 1.67 1.47 -0.42
C ALA A 99 0.85 0.84 -1.55
N TYR A 100 -0.28 1.46 -1.91
CA TYR A 100 -1.12 1.02 -3.01
C TYR A 100 -0.39 1.08 -4.35
N GLY A 101 0.30 2.17 -4.62
CA GLY A 101 1.09 2.34 -5.84
C GLY A 101 2.25 1.33 -5.94
N ALA A 102 2.99 1.12 -4.86
CA ALA A 102 4.08 0.15 -4.82
C ALA A 102 3.57 -1.28 -5.03
N ALA A 103 2.47 -1.66 -4.37
CA ALA A 103 1.85 -2.98 -4.52
C ALA A 103 1.32 -3.20 -5.95
N LEU A 104 0.74 -2.16 -6.57
CA LEU A 104 0.29 -2.19 -7.94
C LEU A 104 1.46 -2.41 -8.90
N MET A 105 2.60 -1.72 -8.70
CA MET A 105 3.81 -1.94 -9.49
C MET A 105 4.31 -3.38 -9.38
N VAL A 106 4.39 -3.92 -8.17
CA VAL A 106 4.85 -5.30 -7.94
C VAL A 106 3.94 -6.30 -8.65
N ASN A 107 2.63 -6.12 -8.56
CA ASN A 107 1.68 -6.99 -9.25
C ASN A 107 1.82 -6.90 -10.77
N GLN A 108 1.97 -5.69 -11.33
CA GLN A 108 2.09 -5.50 -12.77
C GLN A 108 3.41 -6.05 -13.32
N ILE A 109 4.52 -5.81 -12.64
CA ILE A 109 5.82 -6.38 -13.02
C ILE A 109 5.77 -7.91 -12.95
N GLY A 110 5.22 -8.47 -11.87
CA GLY A 110 5.07 -9.91 -11.72
C GLY A 110 4.15 -10.52 -12.77
N SER A 111 3.06 -9.85 -13.13
CA SER A 111 2.14 -10.30 -14.18
C SER A 111 2.75 -10.17 -15.57
N ALA A 112 3.56 -9.15 -15.82
CA ALA A 112 4.29 -8.99 -17.08
C ALA A 112 5.30 -10.14 -17.29
N LEU A 113 6.01 -10.55 -16.24
CA LEU A 113 6.94 -11.68 -16.28
C LEU A 113 6.23 -13.02 -16.51
N THR A 114 4.95 -13.15 -16.16
CA THR A 114 4.13 -14.35 -16.38
C THR A 114 3.31 -14.28 -17.67
N GLY A 115 3.49 -13.24 -18.50
CA GLY A 115 2.84 -13.12 -19.82
C GLY A 115 1.42 -12.57 -19.81
N ASN A 116 0.89 -12.17 -18.65
CA ASN A 116 -0.44 -11.56 -18.50
C ASN A 116 -0.32 -10.03 -18.35
N LEU A 117 -0.18 -9.33 -19.47
CA LEU A 117 -0.13 -7.87 -19.50
C LEU A 117 -1.54 -7.26 -19.37
N ASN A 118 -1.84 -6.71 -18.22
CA ASN A 118 -2.99 -5.81 -18.05
C ASN A 118 -2.57 -4.37 -18.37
N VAL A 119 -2.79 -3.94 -19.61
CA VAL A 119 -2.42 -2.60 -20.12
C VAL A 119 -2.89 -1.45 -19.22
N PRO A 120 -4.17 -1.42 -18.71
CA PRO A 120 -4.61 -0.35 -17.83
C PRO A 120 -3.87 -0.30 -16.47
N GLY A 121 -3.49 -1.46 -15.94
CA GLY A 121 -2.71 -1.52 -14.70
C GLY A 121 -1.27 -1.04 -14.87
N LEU A 122 -0.64 -1.35 -16.02
CA LEU A 122 0.70 -0.86 -16.35
C LEU A 122 0.73 0.66 -16.46
N PHE A 123 -0.31 1.27 -17.06
CA PHE A 123 -0.44 2.73 -17.15
C PHE A 123 -0.56 3.38 -15.76
N GLY A 124 -1.35 2.79 -14.87
CA GLY A 124 -1.47 3.23 -13.47
C GLY A 124 -0.14 3.12 -12.71
N ALA A 125 0.60 2.02 -12.90
CA ALA A 125 1.90 1.82 -12.28
C ALA A 125 2.94 2.85 -12.75
N MET A 126 2.96 3.18 -14.06
CA MET A 126 3.83 4.20 -14.63
C MET A 126 3.51 5.61 -14.13
N LEU A 127 2.23 5.96 -13.97
CA LEU A 127 1.80 7.23 -13.37
C LEU A 127 2.25 7.38 -11.91
N VAL A 128 2.12 6.31 -11.14
CA VAL A 128 2.56 6.30 -9.73
C VAL A 128 4.07 6.42 -9.64
N LEU A 129 4.83 5.68 -10.47
CA LEU A 129 6.30 5.80 -10.56
C LEU A 129 6.73 7.21 -10.94
N GLY A 130 6.10 7.80 -11.96
CA GLY A 130 6.37 9.16 -12.39
C GLY A 130 6.08 10.18 -11.28
N GLY A 131 4.96 10.03 -10.55
CA GLY A 131 4.62 10.86 -9.40
C GLY A 131 5.61 10.74 -8.25
N MET A 132 6.04 9.52 -7.93
CA MET A 132 7.06 9.28 -6.89
C MET A 132 8.42 9.88 -7.30
N MET A 133 8.86 9.64 -8.52
CA MET A 133 10.11 10.22 -9.04
C MET A 133 10.04 11.75 -9.07
N TYR A 134 8.92 12.32 -9.48
CA TYR A 134 8.70 13.77 -9.44
C TYR A 134 8.80 14.33 -8.01
N MET A 135 8.21 13.65 -7.01
CA MET A 135 8.32 14.07 -5.62
C MET A 135 9.75 13.97 -5.06
N LEU A 136 10.51 12.94 -5.46
CA LEU A 136 11.90 12.76 -5.04
C LEU A 136 12.85 13.78 -5.68
N VAL A 137 12.61 14.13 -6.95
CA VAL A 137 13.48 15.06 -7.72
C VAL A 137 13.11 16.52 -7.46
N ARG A 138 11.92 16.80 -6.91
CA ARG A 138 11.49 18.17 -6.61
C ARG A 138 12.41 18.79 -5.57
N PRO A 139 13.21 19.83 -5.95
CA PRO A 139 14.13 20.47 -5.01
C PRO A 139 13.36 21.15 -3.89
N ASP A 140 13.80 20.93 -2.65
CA ASP A 140 13.27 21.56 -1.45
C ASP A 140 13.32 23.09 -1.59
N GLN A 141 12.17 23.70 -1.77
CA GLN A 141 12.02 25.16 -1.84
C GLN A 141 12.49 25.87 -0.56
N GLU A 142 12.49 25.15 0.57
CA GLU A 142 12.98 25.68 1.84
C GLU A 142 14.50 25.89 1.86
N LYS A 143 15.27 24.98 1.24
CA LYS A 143 16.74 25.17 1.13
C LYS A 143 17.08 26.41 0.32
N MET A 144 16.36 26.68 -0.76
CA MET A 144 16.58 27.90 -1.58
C MET A 144 16.23 29.19 -0.83
N LYS A 145 15.16 29.19 -0.01
CA LYS A 145 14.82 30.34 0.83
C LYS A 145 15.88 30.61 1.90
N ARG A 146 16.37 29.54 2.55
CA ARG A 146 17.40 29.66 3.60
C ARG A 146 18.72 30.20 3.06
N THR A 147 19.13 29.75 1.88
CA THR A 147 20.36 30.26 1.22
C THR A 147 20.24 31.73 0.82
N ARG A 148 19.06 32.18 0.39
CA ARG A 148 18.80 33.60 0.10
C ARG A 148 18.82 34.49 1.35
N THR A 149 18.36 33.97 2.51
CA THR A 149 18.31 34.74 3.76
C THR A 149 19.71 34.88 4.39
N ILE A 150 20.64 33.97 4.12
CA ILE A 150 22.03 34.04 4.62
C ILE A 150 22.90 34.88 3.69
N ALA A 151 22.52 35.05 2.42
CA ALA A 151 23.27 35.81 1.43
C ALA A 151 22.92 37.32 1.37
N ASN A 152 21.96 37.79 2.21
CA ASN A 152 21.55 39.18 2.35
C ASN A 152 21.83 39.67 3.77
#